data_a6dc550cefe08c68f43d301763ff491c
#
_entry.id   a6dc550cefe08c68f43d301763ff491c
#
_cell.length_a   1.000
_cell.length_b   1.000
_cell.length_c   1.000
_cell.angle_alpha   90.00
_cell.angle_beta   90.00
_cell.angle_gamma   90.00
#
_symmetry.space_group_name_H-M   'P 1'
#
loop_
_entity.id
_entity.type
_entity.pdbx_description
1 polymer ?
#
loop_
_entity_poly.entity_id
_entity_poly.type
_entity_poly.pdbx_seq_one_letter_code
_entity_poly.pdbx_strand_id
1 'polypeptide(L)'
;MKKIAGVLLGCMLLLPAAAYPEYEKTKIAVLDFELKGEGYETDDMGEIVAEWFITAFVKEGRFDVIERGMLNKILEEQKLSISGIIDEGTATQLGKLLGVKVIISGSVLKLTSAMEVNARIIDVETASIIAAENVRSGTAERLKDLVDQMSVKIMKHFPLEGYVVSRGPEEHMITIDLGKYAGVKTGIEFSVFQEGKAIKHPKTGEVLDVERTTLGRVVIVDVRDKIAKAQILDESFAGAIQFGQRVKSVSPLPSAVGTQGYAPGAGEP
;
A
#
# COMPACT_ATOMS: atom_id res chain seq x y z
N MET A 1 -18.12 55.13 51.37
CA MET A 1 -17.90 54.93 49.93
C MET A 1 -16.89 53.81 49.76
N LYS A 2 -17.38 52.58 49.55
CA LYS A 2 -16.52 51.39 49.34
C LYS A 2 -16.64 51.01 47.87
N LYS A 3 -15.52 51.09 47.12
CA LYS A 3 -15.41 50.67 45.71
C LYS A 3 -15.19 49.16 45.68
N ILE A 4 -16.13 48.41 45.07
CA ILE A 4 -15.98 46.95 44.80
C ILE A 4 -15.37 46.84 43.41
N ALA A 5 -14.14 46.34 43.37
CA ALA A 5 -13.45 45.99 42.12
C ALA A 5 -13.88 44.58 41.72
N GLY A 6 -14.64 44.46 40.65
CA GLY A 6 -15.02 43.16 40.09
C GLY A 6 -13.84 42.56 39.28
N VAL A 7 -13.35 41.42 39.69
CA VAL A 7 -12.40 40.60 38.93
C VAL A 7 -13.16 39.70 37.94
N LEU A 8 -13.08 40.01 36.66
CA LEU A 8 -13.57 39.18 35.57
C LEU A 8 -12.55 38.08 35.34
N LEU A 9 -12.87 36.86 35.85
CA LEU A 9 -12.11 35.65 35.60
C LEU A 9 -12.49 35.12 34.21
N GLY A 10 -11.64 35.39 33.22
CA GLY A 10 -11.80 34.88 31.84
C GLY A 10 -11.55 33.37 31.81
N CYS A 11 -12.62 32.57 31.67
CA CYS A 11 -12.56 31.15 31.47
C CYS A 11 -12.10 30.88 30.01
N MET A 12 -10.79 30.69 29.82
CA MET A 12 -10.22 30.29 28.55
C MET A 12 -10.57 28.80 28.30
N LEU A 13 -11.62 28.56 27.51
CA LEU A 13 -11.99 27.24 27.04
C LEU A 13 -10.85 26.67 26.17
N LEU A 14 -10.03 25.80 26.76
CA LEU A 14 -9.11 24.92 26.03
C LEU A 14 -9.95 23.92 25.24
N LEU A 15 -10.22 24.21 23.97
CA LEU A 15 -10.74 23.23 23.04
C LEU A 15 -9.65 22.13 22.87
N PRO A 16 -9.99 20.85 23.06
CA PRO A 16 -9.05 19.80 22.77
C PRO A 16 -8.70 19.85 21.28
N ALA A 17 -7.41 19.97 20.96
CA ALA A 17 -6.95 19.81 19.60
C ALA A 17 -7.39 18.42 19.14
N ALA A 18 -8.27 18.35 18.15
CA ALA A 18 -8.64 17.12 17.52
C ALA A 18 -7.36 16.49 16.96
N ALA A 19 -6.87 15.42 17.60
CA ALA A 19 -5.78 14.63 17.07
C ALA A 19 -6.28 13.95 15.80
N TYR A 20 -5.88 14.44 14.65
CA TYR A 20 -6.10 13.75 13.39
C TYR A 20 -5.32 12.42 13.44
N PRO A 21 -5.94 11.28 13.07
CA PRO A 21 -5.23 10.02 13.03
C PRO A 21 -4.03 10.18 12.10
N GLU A 22 -2.85 9.92 12.63
CA GLU A 22 -1.63 9.89 11.82
C GLU A 22 -1.72 8.66 10.91
N TYR A 23 -1.39 8.82 9.62
CA TYR A 23 -1.35 7.69 8.70
C TYR A 23 -0.32 6.67 9.20
N GLU A 24 -0.80 5.49 9.59
CA GLU A 24 0.04 4.38 10.02
C GLU A 24 0.29 3.45 8.84
N LYS A 25 1.57 3.26 8.47
CA LYS A 25 1.94 2.33 7.42
C LYS A 25 1.57 0.89 7.81
N THR A 26 1.11 0.12 6.84
CA THR A 26 0.88 -1.31 7.07
C THR A 26 2.21 -2.00 7.32
N LYS A 27 2.35 -2.59 8.51
CA LYS A 27 3.54 -3.34 8.88
C LYS A 27 3.47 -4.74 8.29
N ILE A 28 4.49 -5.11 7.51
CA ILE A 28 4.54 -6.35 6.74
C ILE A 28 5.84 -7.12 7.00
N ALA A 29 5.77 -8.44 6.89
CA ALA A 29 6.93 -9.32 6.79
C ALA A 29 6.93 -10.05 5.46
N VAL A 30 8.11 -10.24 4.88
CA VAL A 30 8.33 -11.06 3.68
C VAL A 30 9.15 -12.27 4.12
N LEU A 31 8.61 -13.45 3.91
CA LEU A 31 9.31 -14.71 4.19
C LEU A 31 10.19 -15.11 3.00
N ASP A 32 11.18 -15.96 3.26
CA ASP A 32 11.98 -16.56 2.21
C ASP A 32 11.10 -17.38 1.27
N PHE A 33 11.36 -17.28 -0.02
CA PHE A 33 10.59 -17.98 -1.04
C PHE A 33 11.09 -19.40 -1.21
N GLU A 34 10.17 -20.35 -1.29
CA GLU A 34 10.50 -21.75 -1.59
C GLU A 34 10.91 -21.88 -3.06
N LEU A 35 12.03 -22.56 -3.29
CA LEU A 35 12.51 -22.81 -4.64
C LEU A 35 12.06 -24.21 -5.10
N LYS A 36 11.43 -24.29 -6.28
CA LYS A 36 10.96 -25.52 -6.87
C LYS A 36 11.52 -25.67 -8.30
N GLY A 37 12.10 -26.82 -8.60
CA GLY A 37 12.72 -27.13 -9.90
C GLY A 37 14.23 -27.28 -9.80
N GLU A 38 14.87 -27.58 -10.93
CA GLU A 38 16.31 -27.85 -10.99
C GLU A 38 17.11 -26.65 -11.50
N GLY A 39 18.38 -26.57 -11.11
CA GLY A 39 19.36 -25.64 -11.68
C GLY A 39 19.23 -24.22 -11.18
N TYR A 40 18.92 -24.01 -9.90
CA TYR A 40 19.16 -22.72 -9.23
C TYR A 40 20.67 -22.55 -9.00
N GLU A 41 21.16 -21.32 -9.21
CA GLU A 41 22.58 -21.02 -9.13
C GLU A 41 23.12 -21.06 -7.70
N THR A 42 22.25 -20.83 -6.69
CA THR A 42 22.59 -20.84 -5.26
C THR A 42 21.44 -21.38 -4.43
N ASP A 43 21.76 -22.00 -3.29
CA ASP A 43 20.76 -22.43 -2.30
C ASP A 43 20.04 -21.23 -1.64
N ASP A 44 20.66 -20.03 -1.68
CA ASP A 44 20.15 -18.81 -1.05
C ASP A 44 19.19 -18.01 -1.96
N MET A 45 18.83 -18.53 -3.14
CA MET A 45 18.00 -17.77 -4.09
C MET A 45 16.64 -17.37 -3.52
N GLY A 46 16.07 -18.18 -2.63
CA GLY A 46 14.81 -17.84 -1.93
C GLY A 46 14.94 -16.61 -1.05
N GLU A 47 16.06 -16.48 -0.38
CA GLU A 47 16.45 -15.32 0.40
C GLU A 47 16.65 -14.08 -0.46
N ILE A 48 17.36 -14.22 -1.56
CA ILE A 48 17.61 -13.14 -2.51
C ILE A 48 16.29 -12.61 -3.09
N VAL A 49 15.34 -13.49 -3.39
CA VAL A 49 14.00 -13.09 -3.85
C VAL A 49 13.27 -12.29 -2.79
N ALA A 50 13.29 -12.75 -1.52
CA ALA A 50 12.68 -12.02 -0.41
C ALA A 50 13.30 -10.61 -0.25
N GLU A 51 14.63 -10.49 -0.34
CA GLU A 51 15.34 -9.20 -0.30
C GLU A 51 14.94 -8.25 -1.44
N TRP A 52 14.72 -8.77 -2.64
CA TRP A 52 14.22 -7.95 -3.75
C TRP A 52 12.82 -7.43 -3.50
N PHE A 53 11.92 -8.26 -2.93
CA PHE A 53 10.58 -7.81 -2.51
C PHE A 53 10.66 -6.76 -1.42
N ILE A 54 11.46 -6.98 -0.37
CA ILE A 54 11.67 -6.00 0.71
C ILE A 54 12.14 -4.68 0.12
N THR A 55 13.16 -4.71 -0.75
CA THR A 55 13.68 -3.51 -1.41
C THR A 55 12.60 -2.79 -2.23
N ALA A 56 11.76 -3.52 -2.97
CA ALA A 56 10.69 -2.94 -3.77
C ALA A 56 9.65 -2.26 -2.87
N PHE A 57 9.22 -2.90 -1.79
CA PHE A 57 8.22 -2.35 -0.87
C PHE A 57 8.75 -1.15 -0.07
N VAL A 58 10.00 -1.19 0.37
CA VAL A 58 10.65 -0.04 1.04
C VAL A 58 10.73 1.17 0.10
N LYS A 59 11.12 0.98 -1.17
CA LYS A 59 11.17 2.05 -2.17
C LYS A 59 9.80 2.68 -2.45
N GLU A 60 8.73 1.91 -2.35
CA GLU A 60 7.38 2.44 -2.50
C GLU A 60 6.94 3.33 -1.33
N GLY A 61 7.50 3.12 -0.14
CA GLY A 61 7.28 3.96 1.03
C GLY A 61 5.92 3.79 1.71
N ARG A 62 5.08 2.84 1.26
CA ARG A 62 3.73 2.57 1.78
C ARG A 62 3.72 1.63 2.97
N PHE A 63 4.79 0.85 3.13
CA PHE A 63 4.88 -0.21 4.12
C PHE A 63 5.95 0.09 5.17
N ASP A 64 5.72 -0.43 6.37
CA ASP A 64 6.74 -0.63 7.38
C ASP A 64 7.19 -2.09 7.29
N VAL A 65 8.32 -2.33 6.64
CA VAL A 65 8.79 -3.68 6.33
C VAL A 65 9.73 -4.15 7.43
N ILE A 66 9.46 -5.33 8.00
CA ILE A 66 10.37 -5.96 8.97
C ILE A 66 11.70 -6.27 8.28
N GLU A 67 12.78 -5.85 8.92
CA GLU A 67 14.13 -6.15 8.48
C GLU A 67 14.40 -7.64 8.62
N ARG A 68 15.02 -8.23 7.60
CA ARG A 68 15.20 -9.67 7.49
C ARG A 68 16.04 -10.28 8.62
N GLY A 69 17.12 -9.62 9.04
CA GLY A 69 17.97 -10.09 10.13
C GLY A 69 17.18 -10.19 11.45
N MET A 70 16.24 -9.26 11.69
CA MET A 70 15.34 -9.33 12.83
C MET A 70 14.35 -10.50 12.71
N LEU A 71 13.79 -10.71 11.51
CA LEU A 71 12.91 -11.85 11.23
C LEU A 71 13.63 -13.18 11.52
N ASN A 72 14.82 -13.38 10.95
CA ASN A 72 15.61 -14.61 11.12
C ASN A 72 15.95 -14.84 12.60
N LYS A 73 16.37 -13.80 13.33
CA LYS A 73 16.64 -13.90 14.76
C LYS A 73 15.43 -14.39 15.57
N ILE A 74 14.25 -13.87 15.28
CA ILE A 74 13.00 -14.28 15.94
C ILE A 74 12.66 -15.75 15.59
N LEU A 75 12.83 -16.14 14.32
CA LEU A 75 12.61 -17.52 13.89
C LEU A 75 13.55 -18.49 14.60
N GLU A 76 14.83 -18.16 14.71
CA GLU A 76 15.84 -18.96 15.41
C GLU A 76 15.51 -19.09 16.92
N GLU A 77 15.18 -17.98 17.59
CA GLU A 77 14.79 -17.98 19.01
C GLU A 77 13.57 -18.85 19.28
N GLN A 78 12.61 -18.88 18.34
CA GLN A 78 11.41 -19.72 18.42
C GLN A 78 11.64 -21.14 17.89
N LYS A 79 12.83 -21.48 17.38
CA LYS A 79 13.17 -22.76 16.74
C LYS A 79 12.23 -23.08 15.56
N LEU A 80 11.82 -22.06 14.83
CA LEU A 80 10.97 -22.17 13.66
C LEU A 80 11.85 -22.12 12.40
N SER A 81 11.70 -23.11 11.53
CA SER A 81 12.26 -23.08 10.17
C SER A 81 11.11 -22.88 9.21
N ILE A 82 10.94 -21.65 8.73
CA ILE A 82 9.79 -21.26 7.90
C ILE A 82 10.30 -20.66 6.60
N SER A 83 9.96 -21.30 5.50
CA SER A 83 10.17 -20.78 4.16
C SER A 83 9.01 -21.20 3.24
N GLY A 84 8.81 -20.45 2.15
CA GLY A 84 7.79 -20.79 1.18
C GLY A 84 6.37 -20.47 1.62
N ILE A 85 5.45 -21.34 1.19
CA ILE A 85 4.02 -21.19 1.48
C ILE A 85 3.73 -21.76 2.86
N ILE A 86 3.28 -20.91 3.79
CA ILE A 86 2.92 -21.31 5.15
C ILE A 86 1.41 -21.45 5.31
N ASP A 87 0.99 -22.24 6.29
CA ASP A 87 -0.41 -22.36 6.68
C ASP A 87 -0.88 -21.16 7.52
N GLU A 88 -2.20 -20.96 7.60
CA GLU A 88 -2.85 -19.84 8.26
C GLU A 88 -2.52 -19.74 9.76
N GLY A 89 -2.43 -20.89 10.45
CA GLY A 89 -2.10 -20.94 11.88
C GLY A 89 -0.68 -20.47 12.16
N THR A 90 0.28 -20.96 11.37
CA THR A 90 1.68 -20.55 11.44
C THR A 90 1.84 -19.06 11.11
N ALA A 91 1.14 -18.56 10.08
CA ALA A 91 1.13 -17.14 9.73
C ALA A 91 0.63 -16.27 10.88
N THR A 92 -0.48 -16.65 11.53
CA THR A 92 -1.03 -15.92 12.68
C THR A 92 -0.06 -15.89 13.85
N GLN A 93 0.55 -17.02 14.19
CA GLN A 93 1.51 -17.10 15.29
C GLN A 93 2.73 -16.22 15.03
N LEU A 94 3.32 -16.34 13.85
CA LEU A 94 4.48 -15.57 13.43
C LEU A 94 4.17 -14.09 13.36
N GLY A 95 3.04 -13.72 12.78
CA GLY A 95 2.63 -12.33 12.66
C GLY A 95 2.41 -11.64 14.00
N LYS A 96 1.86 -12.35 15.00
CA LYS A 96 1.75 -11.82 16.39
C LYS A 96 3.11 -11.62 17.02
N LEU A 97 4.05 -12.53 16.82
CA LEU A 97 5.42 -12.42 17.35
C LEU A 97 6.16 -11.23 16.72
N LEU A 98 5.99 -10.99 15.44
CA LEU A 98 6.61 -9.89 14.69
C LEU A 98 5.89 -8.56 14.87
N GLY A 99 4.64 -8.57 15.36
CA GLY A 99 3.77 -7.41 15.41
C GLY A 99 3.43 -6.86 14.02
N VAL A 100 3.27 -7.74 13.01
CA VAL A 100 2.90 -7.37 11.64
C VAL A 100 1.41 -7.63 11.39
N LYS A 101 0.85 -6.86 10.45
CA LYS A 101 -0.55 -7.06 10.00
C LYS A 101 -0.63 -8.03 8.84
N VAL A 102 0.42 -8.11 8.03
CA VAL A 102 0.43 -8.90 6.81
C VAL A 102 1.73 -9.67 6.68
N ILE A 103 1.64 -10.92 6.23
CA ILE A 103 2.76 -11.74 5.83
C ILE A 103 2.67 -12.02 4.33
N ILE A 104 3.80 -11.86 3.64
CA ILE A 104 3.98 -12.24 2.24
C ILE A 104 4.86 -13.47 2.20
N SER A 105 4.35 -14.52 1.58
CA SER A 105 5.05 -15.79 1.40
C SER A 105 4.89 -16.28 -0.03
N GLY A 106 5.77 -17.15 -0.51
CA GLY A 106 5.65 -17.59 -1.87
C GLY A 106 6.65 -18.66 -2.32
N SER A 107 6.63 -18.92 -3.62
CA SER A 107 7.55 -19.87 -4.26
C SER A 107 7.99 -19.38 -5.62
N VAL A 108 9.18 -19.81 -6.02
CA VAL A 108 9.70 -19.64 -7.37
C VAL A 108 9.78 -21.03 -8.01
N LEU A 109 9.07 -21.23 -9.11
CA LEU A 109 9.06 -22.46 -9.86
C LEU A 109 9.87 -22.27 -11.14
N LYS A 110 10.94 -23.05 -11.31
CA LYS A 110 11.73 -23.10 -12.53
C LYS A 110 11.31 -24.29 -13.36
N LEU A 111 10.78 -24.04 -14.52
CA LEU A 111 10.39 -25.01 -15.53
C LEU A 111 11.45 -25.00 -16.65
N THR A 112 11.46 -26.03 -17.51
CA THR A 112 12.41 -26.16 -18.61
C THR A 112 12.48 -24.94 -19.54
N SER A 113 11.34 -24.25 -19.76
CA SER A 113 11.24 -23.12 -20.67
C SER A 113 10.53 -21.90 -20.06
N ALA A 114 10.29 -21.91 -18.75
CA ALA A 114 9.57 -20.82 -18.08
C ALA A 114 10.01 -20.70 -16.63
N MET A 115 9.80 -19.52 -16.08
CA MET A 115 9.94 -19.25 -14.64
C MET A 115 8.65 -18.65 -14.13
N GLU A 116 8.20 -19.10 -12.96
CA GLU A 116 6.98 -18.60 -12.33
C GLU A 116 7.24 -18.22 -10.89
N VAL A 117 6.79 -17.03 -10.50
CA VAL A 117 6.80 -16.55 -9.12
C VAL A 117 5.36 -16.54 -8.62
N ASN A 118 5.13 -17.24 -7.53
CA ASN A 118 3.84 -17.27 -6.85
C ASN A 118 3.99 -16.58 -5.50
N ALA A 119 3.04 -15.72 -5.14
CA ALA A 119 3.00 -15.07 -3.84
C ALA A 119 1.60 -15.14 -3.24
N ARG A 120 1.54 -15.26 -1.90
CA ARG A 120 0.32 -15.16 -1.09
C ARG A 120 0.46 -14.00 -0.12
N ILE A 121 -0.61 -13.27 0.04
CA ILE A 121 -0.76 -12.18 0.99
C ILE A 121 -1.70 -12.68 2.08
N ILE A 122 -1.20 -12.80 3.31
CA ILE A 122 -1.91 -13.38 4.44
C ILE A 122 -2.17 -12.30 5.47
N ASP A 123 -3.43 -12.09 5.82
CA ASP A 123 -3.84 -11.26 6.95
C ASP A 123 -3.62 -12.03 8.25
N VAL A 124 -2.85 -11.45 9.16
CA VAL A 124 -2.47 -12.09 10.43
C VAL A 124 -3.63 -12.11 11.42
N GLU A 125 -4.48 -11.10 11.41
CA GLU A 125 -5.58 -10.95 12.35
C GLU A 125 -6.69 -11.96 12.07
N THR A 126 -7.05 -12.10 10.80
CA THR A 126 -8.14 -13.01 10.37
C THR A 126 -7.64 -14.41 9.98
N ALA A 127 -6.32 -14.63 9.91
CA ALA A 127 -5.70 -15.85 9.42
C ALA A 127 -6.15 -16.22 7.99
N SER A 128 -6.49 -15.25 7.16
CA SER A 128 -7.03 -15.50 5.82
C SER A 128 -6.08 -15.03 4.73
N ILE A 129 -6.13 -15.70 3.58
CA ILE A 129 -5.41 -15.25 2.38
C ILE A 129 -6.19 -14.11 1.75
N ILE A 130 -5.66 -12.88 1.85
CA ILE A 130 -6.24 -11.69 1.22
C ILE A 130 -6.18 -11.82 -0.31
N ALA A 131 -5.05 -12.30 -0.83
CA ALA A 131 -4.83 -12.48 -2.25
C ALA A 131 -3.73 -13.50 -2.53
N ALA A 132 -3.84 -14.13 -3.70
CA ALA A 132 -2.80 -14.96 -4.29
C ALA A 132 -2.52 -14.45 -5.71
N GLU A 133 -1.26 -14.16 -5.98
CA GLU A 133 -0.81 -13.62 -7.25
C GLU A 133 0.25 -14.52 -7.88
N ASN A 134 0.28 -14.54 -9.22
CA ASN A 134 1.36 -15.15 -9.95
C ASN A 134 1.86 -14.28 -11.10
N VAL A 135 3.13 -14.46 -11.44
CA VAL A 135 3.76 -13.90 -12.64
C VAL A 135 4.58 -15.00 -13.30
N ARG A 136 4.42 -15.16 -14.60
CA ARG A 136 5.12 -16.20 -15.37
C ARG A 136 5.80 -15.56 -16.58
N SER A 137 7.05 -15.97 -16.83
CA SER A 137 7.75 -15.66 -18.08
C SER A 137 7.98 -16.93 -18.87
N GLY A 138 7.75 -16.87 -20.18
CA GLY A 138 8.09 -17.93 -21.13
C GLY A 138 9.45 -17.74 -21.81
N THR A 139 10.17 -16.70 -21.45
CA THR A 139 11.53 -16.38 -21.97
C THR A 139 12.51 -16.31 -20.80
N ALA A 140 13.80 -16.29 -21.09
CA ALA A 140 14.87 -16.14 -20.10
C ALA A 140 14.90 -14.72 -19.49
N GLU A 141 13.74 -14.19 -19.13
CA GLU A 141 13.66 -12.96 -18.34
C GLU A 141 14.35 -13.16 -17.00
N ARG A 142 14.95 -12.10 -16.51
CA ARG A 142 15.61 -12.14 -15.22
C ARG A 142 14.57 -12.34 -14.13
N LEU A 143 14.85 -13.24 -13.19
CA LEU A 143 13.97 -13.46 -12.04
C LEU A 143 13.62 -12.16 -11.31
N LYS A 144 14.57 -11.23 -11.27
CA LYS A 144 14.33 -9.90 -10.68
C LYS A 144 13.18 -9.13 -11.37
N ASP A 145 13.07 -9.21 -12.70
CA ASP A 145 12.00 -8.51 -13.44
C ASP A 145 10.62 -9.10 -13.09
N LEU A 146 10.56 -10.43 -12.86
CA LEU A 146 9.34 -11.09 -12.36
C LEU A 146 9.00 -10.65 -10.93
N VAL A 147 9.98 -10.49 -10.06
CA VAL A 147 9.78 -9.98 -8.70
C VAL A 147 9.27 -8.54 -8.73
N ASP A 148 9.83 -7.68 -9.58
CA ASP A 148 9.37 -6.31 -9.73
C ASP A 148 7.91 -6.26 -10.23
N GLN A 149 7.54 -7.06 -11.24
CA GLN A 149 6.15 -7.20 -11.72
C GLN A 149 5.21 -7.72 -10.61
N MET A 150 5.64 -8.74 -9.86
CA MET A 150 4.87 -9.29 -8.75
C MET A 150 4.66 -8.25 -7.64
N SER A 151 5.70 -7.47 -7.31
CA SER A 151 5.60 -6.39 -6.32
C SER A 151 4.53 -5.38 -6.69
N VAL A 152 4.44 -5.00 -7.97
CA VAL A 152 3.38 -4.11 -8.48
C VAL A 152 1.99 -4.75 -8.31
N LYS A 153 1.84 -6.05 -8.60
CA LYS A 153 0.57 -6.77 -8.39
C LYS A 153 0.17 -6.78 -6.92
N ILE A 154 1.09 -7.11 -6.03
CA ILE A 154 0.85 -7.15 -4.58
C ILE A 154 0.41 -5.77 -4.08
N MET A 155 1.06 -4.69 -4.53
CA MET A 155 0.73 -3.32 -4.12
C MET A 155 -0.69 -2.89 -4.50
N LYS A 156 -1.33 -3.49 -5.51
CA LYS A 156 -2.74 -3.22 -5.85
C LYS A 156 -3.72 -3.60 -4.75
N HIS A 157 -3.36 -4.56 -3.90
CA HIS A 157 -4.19 -4.98 -2.78
C HIS A 157 -4.09 -4.02 -1.58
N PHE A 158 -3.19 -3.03 -1.64
CA PHE A 158 -2.99 -2.01 -0.60
C PHE A 158 -3.14 -0.61 -1.18
N PRO A 159 -4.36 -0.19 -1.57
CA PRO A 159 -4.58 1.15 -2.07
C PRO A 159 -4.32 2.19 -0.97
N LEU A 160 -3.87 3.38 -1.36
CA LEU A 160 -3.78 4.52 -0.46
C LEU A 160 -5.19 5.09 -0.26
N GLU A 161 -5.60 5.24 0.98
CA GLU A 161 -6.91 5.81 1.34
C GLU A 161 -6.72 6.96 2.33
N GLY A 162 -7.45 8.05 2.13
CA GLY A 162 -7.40 9.26 2.95
C GLY A 162 -8.59 10.16 2.70
N TYR A 163 -8.43 11.45 3.00
CA TYR A 163 -9.50 12.43 2.94
C TYR A 163 -9.07 13.70 2.21
N VAL A 164 -10.03 14.36 1.59
CA VAL A 164 -9.90 15.75 1.14
C VAL A 164 -9.91 16.65 2.36
N VAL A 165 -8.80 17.34 2.64
CA VAL A 165 -8.66 18.24 3.81
C VAL A 165 -8.75 19.72 3.45
N SER A 166 -8.73 20.06 2.17
CA SER A 166 -8.96 21.41 1.68
C SER A 166 -9.30 21.41 0.21
N ARG A 167 -10.23 22.31 -0.19
CA ARG A 167 -10.37 22.76 -1.58
C ARG A 167 -9.78 24.15 -1.67
N GLY A 168 -8.77 24.35 -2.52
CA GLY A 168 -8.12 25.64 -2.70
C GLY A 168 -9.06 26.69 -3.34
N PRO A 169 -8.72 27.98 -3.25
CA PRO A 169 -9.44 29.02 -3.96
C PRO A 169 -9.31 28.91 -5.48
N GLU A 170 -8.28 28.22 -5.96
CA GLU A 170 -8.15 27.83 -7.36
C GLU A 170 -9.14 26.70 -7.63
N GLU A 171 -10.06 26.90 -8.57
CA GLU A 171 -11.23 26.05 -8.81
C GLU A 171 -10.92 24.57 -9.07
N HIS A 172 -9.66 24.23 -9.42
CA HIS A 172 -9.25 22.89 -9.83
C HIS A 172 -8.22 22.22 -8.91
N MET A 173 -8.04 22.72 -7.67
CA MET A 173 -7.04 22.20 -6.74
C MET A 173 -7.65 21.77 -5.42
N ILE A 174 -7.22 20.59 -4.94
CA ILE A 174 -7.52 20.11 -3.58
C ILE A 174 -6.25 19.74 -2.84
N THR A 175 -6.37 19.58 -1.53
CA THR A 175 -5.33 18.98 -0.68
C THR A 175 -5.89 17.74 -0.02
N ILE A 176 -5.09 16.66 0.03
CA ILE A 176 -5.41 15.43 0.74
C ILE A 176 -4.48 15.23 1.93
N ASP A 177 -4.91 14.46 2.95
CA ASP A 177 -4.17 14.14 4.17
C ASP A 177 -3.13 13.02 4.01
N LEU A 178 -2.78 12.69 2.79
CA LEU A 178 -1.76 11.73 2.44
C LEU A 178 -0.57 12.44 1.81
N GLY A 179 0.63 12.16 2.31
CA GLY A 179 1.86 12.77 1.81
C GLY A 179 2.97 11.74 1.58
N LYS A 180 4.20 12.21 1.60
CA LYS A 180 5.40 11.40 1.42
C LYS A 180 5.48 10.23 2.43
N TYR A 181 5.05 10.46 3.68
CA TYR A 181 5.06 9.43 4.71
C TYR A 181 4.10 8.28 4.41
N ALA A 182 3.04 8.53 3.67
CA ALA A 182 2.12 7.50 3.18
C ALA A 182 2.58 6.84 1.86
N GLY A 183 3.72 7.26 1.30
CA GLY A 183 4.21 6.76 0.02
C GLY A 183 3.55 7.41 -1.20
N VAL A 184 2.90 8.58 -1.02
CA VAL A 184 2.35 9.34 -2.13
C VAL A 184 3.48 9.93 -2.97
N LYS A 185 3.33 9.86 -4.29
CA LYS A 185 4.24 10.42 -5.29
C LYS A 185 3.43 11.26 -6.29
N THR A 186 4.08 12.23 -6.92
CA THR A 186 3.45 12.99 -8.04
C THR A 186 3.05 12.05 -9.16
N GLY A 187 1.91 12.37 -9.81
CA GLY A 187 1.33 11.55 -10.87
C GLY A 187 0.43 10.42 -10.41
N ILE A 188 0.34 10.10 -9.12
CA ILE A 188 -0.66 9.14 -8.63
C ILE A 188 -2.04 9.74 -8.80
N GLU A 189 -2.95 8.96 -9.38
CA GLU A 189 -4.37 9.31 -9.48
C GLU A 189 -5.16 8.75 -8.28
N PHE A 190 -6.12 9.54 -7.82
CA PHE A 190 -7.08 9.15 -6.80
C PHE A 190 -8.50 9.34 -7.33
N SER A 191 -9.37 8.39 -6.99
CA SER A 191 -10.81 8.56 -7.07
C SER A 191 -11.29 9.25 -5.79
N VAL A 192 -12.12 10.26 -5.92
CA VAL A 192 -12.81 10.93 -4.81
C VAL A 192 -14.23 10.40 -4.74
N PHE A 193 -14.66 10.00 -3.56
CA PHE A 193 -16.00 9.45 -3.37
C PHE A 193 -16.61 9.89 -2.04
N GLN A 194 -17.91 9.85 -2.00
CA GLN A 194 -18.70 10.03 -0.79
C GLN A 194 -19.26 8.70 -0.35
N GLU A 195 -19.13 8.39 0.93
CA GLU A 195 -19.80 7.25 1.55
C GLU A 195 -21.25 7.62 1.88
N GLY A 196 -22.15 6.75 1.48
CA GLY A 196 -23.58 6.87 1.71
C GLY A 196 -24.06 5.99 2.87
N LYS A 197 -25.21 5.34 2.68
CA LYS A 197 -25.80 4.48 3.70
C LYS A 197 -25.13 3.12 3.76
N ALA A 198 -25.00 2.57 4.97
CA ALA A 198 -24.57 1.20 5.17
C ALA A 198 -25.65 0.23 4.64
N ILE A 199 -25.24 -0.68 3.77
CA ILE A 199 -26.05 -1.79 3.27
C ILE A 199 -25.98 -2.89 4.32
N LYS A 200 -27.12 -3.18 4.97
CA LYS A 200 -27.17 -4.16 6.07
C LYS A 200 -27.92 -5.41 5.66
N HIS A 201 -27.47 -6.54 6.16
CA HIS A 201 -28.20 -7.80 6.01
C HIS A 201 -29.55 -7.73 6.73
N PRO A 202 -30.68 -8.06 6.05
CA PRO A 202 -32.03 -7.79 6.58
C PRO A 202 -32.39 -8.62 7.83
N LYS A 203 -31.75 -9.77 8.03
CA LYS A 203 -32.01 -10.64 9.18
C LYS A 203 -31.02 -10.45 10.34
N THR A 204 -29.73 -10.23 10.05
CA THR A 204 -28.69 -10.16 11.08
C THR A 204 -28.36 -8.73 11.48
N GLY A 205 -28.69 -7.73 10.65
CA GLY A 205 -28.28 -6.34 10.85
C GLY A 205 -26.81 -6.07 10.56
N GLU A 206 -26.05 -7.09 10.19
CA GLU A 206 -24.64 -7.00 9.81
C GLU A 206 -24.45 -6.04 8.62
N VAL A 207 -23.44 -5.17 8.70
CA VAL A 207 -23.08 -4.27 7.61
C VAL A 207 -22.35 -5.08 6.54
N LEU A 208 -22.99 -5.22 5.38
CA LEU A 208 -22.43 -5.95 4.22
C LEU A 208 -21.53 -5.07 3.36
N ASP A 209 -21.89 -3.78 3.20
CA ASP A 209 -21.14 -2.80 2.41
C ASP A 209 -21.63 -1.38 2.78
N VAL A 210 -20.97 -0.38 2.19
CA VAL A 210 -21.38 1.02 2.27
C VAL A 210 -21.54 1.54 0.85
N GLU A 211 -22.67 2.18 0.57
CA GLU A 211 -22.89 2.85 -0.72
C GLU A 211 -21.76 3.84 -0.97
N ARG A 212 -21.20 3.85 -2.19
CA ARG A 212 -20.17 4.80 -2.59
C ARG A 212 -20.56 5.47 -3.89
N THR A 213 -20.57 6.80 -3.85
CA THR A 213 -20.81 7.63 -5.03
C THR A 213 -19.49 8.28 -5.43
N THR A 214 -18.97 7.93 -6.61
CA THR A 214 -17.78 8.58 -7.16
C THR A 214 -18.12 10.00 -7.57
N LEU A 215 -17.31 10.95 -7.10
CA LEU A 215 -17.50 12.39 -7.31
C LEU A 215 -16.53 12.96 -8.36
N GLY A 216 -15.43 12.27 -8.61
CA GLY A 216 -14.44 12.66 -9.59
C GLY A 216 -13.10 11.98 -9.39
N ARG A 217 -12.12 12.40 -10.19
CA ARG A 217 -10.73 11.95 -10.11
C ARG A 217 -9.78 13.13 -10.01
N VAL A 218 -8.67 12.90 -9.32
CA VAL A 218 -7.62 13.89 -9.11
C VAL A 218 -6.25 13.26 -9.33
N VAL A 219 -5.27 14.06 -9.73
CA VAL A 219 -3.87 13.63 -9.90
C VAL A 219 -2.98 14.45 -8.97
N ILE A 220 -2.06 13.79 -8.29
CA ILE A 220 -1.11 14.44 -7.40
C ILE A 220 -0.09 15.26 -8.19
N VAL A 221 0.06 16.54 -7.82
CA VAL A 221 0.98 17.49 -8.48
C VAL A 221 2.08 17.99 -7.55
N ASP A 222 1.85 18.04 -6.23
CA ASP A 222 2.83 18.43 -5.22
C ASP A 222 2.70 17.56 -3.98
N VAL A 223 3.82 17.12 -3.41
CA VAL A 223 3.82 16.21 -2.25
C VAL A 223 4.67 16.79 -1.14
N ARG A 224 4.08 16.94 0.05
CA ARG A 224 4.74 17.28 1.30
C ARG A 224 4.75 16.08 2.24
N ASP A 225 5.32 16.22 3.41
CA ASP A 225 5.50 15.12 4.36
C ASP A 225 4.20 14.39 4.72
N LYS A 226 3.15 15.12 5.13
CA LYS A 226 1.87 14.57 5.59
C LYS A 226 0.69 14.85 4.65
N ILE A 227 0.84 15.74 3.68
CA ILE A 227 -0.23 16.14 2.77
C ILE A 227 0.26 16.19 1.33
N ALA A 228 -0.67 16.12 0.37
CA ALA A 228 -0.37 16.36 -1.03
C ALA A 228 -1.42 17.26 -1.67
N LYS A 229 -0.98 18.07 -2.64
CA LYS A 229 -1.88 18.82 -3.53
C LYS A 229 -2.19 18.01 -4.74
N ALA A 230 -3.44 18.01 -5.12
CA ALA A 230 -3.94 17.29 -6.29
C ALA A 230 -4.73 18.23 -7.19
N GLN A 231 -4.53 18.07 -8.48
CA GLN A 231 -5.31 18.71 -9.52
C GLN A 231 -6.55 17.87 -9.84
N ILE A 232 -7.70 18.48 -9.92
CA ILE A 232 -8.95 17.85 -10.32
C ILE A 232 -8.88 17.57 -11.82
N LEU A 233 -9.03 16.29 -12.20
CA LEU A 233 -9.10 15.84 -13.59
C LEU A 233 -10.53 15.92 -14.11
N ASP A 234 -11.46 15.43 -13.31
CA ASP A 234 -12.90 15.48 -13.59
C ASP A 234 -13.71 15.53 -12.29
N GLU A 235 -14.91 16.07 -12.37
CA GLU A 235 -15.93 16.11 -11.32
C GLU A 235 -17.29 15.73 -11.92
N SER A 236 -18.12 15.01 -11.16
CA SER A 236 -19.49 14.64 -11.57
C SER A 236 -20.39 15.86 -11.82
N PHE A 237 -20.14 16.96 -11.11
CA PHE A 237 -20.67 18.30 -11.34
C PHE A 237 -19.72 19.33 -10.72
N ALA A 238 -19.79 20.58 -11.15
CA ALA A 238 -18.90 21.62 -10.65
C ALA A 238 -19.03 21.77 -9.13
N GLY A 239 -17.90 21.63 -8.42
CA GLY A 239 -17.86 21.70 -6.96
C GLY A 239 -18.29 20.43 -6.24
N ALA A 240 -18.35 19.29 -6.93
CA ALA A 240 -18.71 18.01 -6.32
C ALA A 240 -17.67 17.55 -5.27
N ILE A 241 -16.39 17.81 -5.51
CA ILE A 241 -15.31 17.44 -4.59
C ILE A 241 -15.20 18.49 -3.49
N GLN A 242 -15.37 18.07 -2.23
CA GLN A 242 -15.40 18.95 -1.06
C GLN A 242 -14.59 18.38 0.11
N PHE A 243 -14.35 19.22 1.12
CA PHE A 243 -13.74 18.80 2.39
C PHE A 243 -14.46 17.61 3.03
N GLY A 244 -13.68 16.69 3.59
CA GLY A 244 -14.17 15.53 4.33
C GLY A 244 -14.54 14.32 3.47
N GLN A 245 -14.47 14.44 2.14
CA GLN A 245 -14.71 13.28 1.24
C GLN A 245 -13.50 12.37 1.20
N ARG A 246 -13.76 11.09 0.97
CA ARG A 246 -12.71 10.07 0.90
C ARG A 246 -12.01 10.05 -0.44
N VAL A 247 -10.72 9.72 -0.40
CA VAL A 247 -9.91 9.48 -1.59
C VAL A 247 -9.29 8.09 -1.53
N LYS A 248 -9.21 7.45 -2.69
CA LYS A 248 -8.59 6.13 -2.85
C LYS A 248 -7.76 6.10 -4.12
N SER A 249 -6.52 5.63 -4.04
CA SER A 249 -5.65 5.52 -5.21
C SER A 249 -6.23 4.54 -6.24
N VAL A 250 -6.29 4.97 -7.50
CA VAL A 250 -6.93 4.22 -8.60
C VAL A 250 -6.01 3.15 -9.17
N SER A 251 -4.69 3.40 -9.17
CA SER A 251 -3.68 2.45 -9.63
C SER A 251 -2.34 2.74 -8.99
N PRO A 252 -1.51 1.73 -8.72
CA PRO A 252 -0.08 1.99 -8.50
C PRO A 252 0.49 2.56 -9.81
N LEU A 253 1.31 3.59 -9.70
CA LEU A 253 2.04 4.14 -10.84
C LEU A 253 2.71 3.01 -11.62
N PRO A 254 2.68 3.03 -12.96
CA PRO A 254 3.65 2.28 -13.72
C PRO A 254 5.03 2.79 -13.28
N SER A 255 5.83 1.89 -12.71
CA SER A 255 7.25 2.17 -12.51
C SER A 255 7.76 2.69 -13.83
N ALA A 256 8.44 3.85 -13.82
CA ALA A 256 9.07 4.38 -15.01
C ALA A 256 10.13 3.37 -15.48
N VAL A 257 9.71 2.39 -16.25
CA VAL A 257 10.59 1.61 -17.11
C VAL A 257 11.04 2.60 -18.17
N GLY A 258 12.29 3.04 -18.05
CA GLY A 258 12.91 3.92 -19.02
C GLY A 258 12.73 3.35 -20.42
N THR A 259 11.84 3.92 -21.18
CA THR A 259 11.84 3.81 -22.62
C THR A 259 13.06 4.56 -23.13
N GLN A 260 14.22 3.87 -23.17
CA GLN A 260 15.24 4.24 -24.11
C GLN A 260 14.64 4.02 -25.50
N GLY A 261 14.33 5.14 -26.14
CA GLY A 261 13.84 5.16 -27.53
C GLY A 261 14.81 4.40 -28.43
N TYR A 262 14.34 3.32 -28.98
CA TYR A 262 14.93 2.73 -30.17
C TYR A 262 14.61 3.67 -31.34
N ALA A 263 15.60 4.47 -31.73
CA ALA A 263 15.57 5.20 -32.99
C ALA A 263 15.78 4.18 -34.11
N PRO A 264 14.85 4.03 -35.08
CA PRO A 264 15.10 3.21 -36.27
C PRO A 264 16.16 3.93 -37.12
N GLY A 265 17.30 3.26 -37.29
CA GLY A 265 18.36 3.70 -38.18
C GLY A 265 17.81 3.87 -39.57
N ALA A 266 18.01 5.06 -40.10
CA ALA A 266 17.80 5.37 -41.50
C ALA A 266 18.74 4.49 -42.38
N GLY A 267 18.11 3.66 -43.18
CA GLY A 267 18.84 3.02 -44.29
C GLY A 267 19.08 4.02 -45.37
N GLU A 268 20.30 4.08 -45.84
CA GLU A 268 20.72 4.68 -47.12
C GLU A 268 21.49 3.65 -47.91
N PRO A 269 21.70 3.93 -49.20
CA PRO A 269 20.98 3.40 -50.37
C PRO A 269 21.64 2.17 -50.96
#